data_9b31f8335f5ea4dbaebaf45f3286fdfa
#
_entry.id   9b31f8335f5ea4dbaebaf45f3286fdfa
#
_cell.length_a   1.000
_cell.length_b   1.000
_cell.length_c   1.000
_cell.angle_alpha   90.00
_cell.angle_beta   90.00
_cell.angle_gamma   90.00
#
_symmetry.space_group_name_H-M   'P 1'
#
loop_
_entity.id
_entity.type
_entity.pdbx_description
1 polymer ?
#
loop_
_entity_poly.entity_id
_entity_poly.type
_entity_poly.pdbx_seq_one_letter_code
_entity_poly.pdbx_strand_id
1 'polypeptide(L)'
;MAIHIMMNSIKKAWQDFEGTHVIFCLEGRSWRKDHYAPYKRNRKEMADAMTEKEKEENEVFWECYDDFCDFIKTKTNVTVLRNARTEADDLIARWIDKHPDEKHVIISTDKDLNQLVASNVKQYNGVTETTLTHEGWFDKKGNPVIDKKLKAPRPAPDTEWLVFEKAMRGDPSDNIFSAYPGVRTKGTKNKIGLQEAFADRKEKGYTWNNLMLSKWVDHDGKEHRVLEDYERNRLLVDLHAQPEAIKEELDQ
;
A
#
# COMPACT_ATOMS: atom_id res chain seq x y z
N MET A 1 -2.18 9.30 -28.30
CA MET A 1 -0.79 9.42 -27.76
C MET A 1 -0.66 8.73 -26.39
N ALA A 2 -1.52 8.99 -25.42
CA ALA A 2 -1.45 8.42 -24.05
C ALA A 2 -1.44 6.88 -24.05
N ILE A 3 -2.37 6.21 -24.75
CA ILE A 3 -2.46 4.74 -24.83
C ILE A 3 -1.14 4.12 -25.31
N HIS A 4 -0.47 4.70 -26.33
CA HIS A 4 0.81 4.19 -26.82
C HIS A 4 1.93 4.29 -25.77
N ILE A 5 1.96 5.36 -24.98
CA ILE A 5 2.95 5.53 -23.90
C ILE A 5 2.72 4.46 -22.83
N MET A 6 1.48 4.24 -22.42
CA MET A 6 1.12 3.24 -21.42
C MET A 6 1.46 1.83 -21.91
N MET A 7 1.08 1.48 -23.15
CA MET A 7 1.41 0.18 -23.75
C MET A 7 2.91 -0.04 -23.89
N ASN A 8 3.68 0.97 -24.26
CA ASN A 8 5.13 0.87 -24.34
C ASN A 8 5.78 0.65 -22.97
N SER A 9 5.26 1.30 -21.93
CA SER A 9 5.73 1.11 -20.54
C SER A 9 5.46 -0.33 -20.06
N ILE A 10 4.28 -0.87 -20.36
CA ILE A 10 3.92 -2.24 -20.04
C ILE A 10 4.80 -3.23 -20.80
N LYS A 11 4.94 -3.04 -22.12
CA LYS A 11 5.79 -3.88 -22.95
C LYS A 11 7.24 -3.87 -22.47
N LYS A 12 7.77 -2.70 -22.12
CA LYS A 12 9.12 -2.58 -21.57
C LYS A 12 9.26 -3.36 -20.27
N ALA A 13 8.35 -3.16 -19.31
CA ALA A 13 8.38 -3.88 -18.05
C ALA A 13 8.28 -5.41 -18.27
N TRP A 14 7.37 -5.85 -19.14
CA TRP A 14 7.23 -7.26 -19.49
C TRP A 14 8.53 -7.86 -20.06
N GLN A 15 9.23 -7.11 -20.94
CA GLN A 15 10.51 -7.52 -21.51
C GLN A 15 11.64 -7.50 -20.46
N ASP A 16 11.76 -6.42 -19.69
CA ASP A 16 12.84 -6.24 -18.70
C ASP A 16 12.77 -7.29 -17.57
N PHE A 17 11.59 -7.79 -17.26
CA PHE A 17 11.37 -8.80 -16.22
C PHE A 17 11.06 -10.21 -16.75
N GLU A 18 11.15 -10.42 -18.08
CA GLU A 18 10.86 -11.71 -18.73
C GLU A 18 9.47 -12.26 -18.34
N GLY A 19 8.49 -11.35 -18.27
CA GLY A 19 7.15 -11.68 -17.82
C GLY A 19 6.46 -12.69 -18.73
N THR A 20 5.83 -13.70 -18.16
CA THR A 20 5.02 -14.69 -18.90
C THR A 20 3.56 -14.31 -18.95
N HIS A 21 3.10 -13.54 -17.95
CA HIS A 21 1.72 -13.12 -17.79
C HIS A 21 1.65 -11.69 -17.28
N VAL A 22 0.70 -10.91 -17.81
CA VAL A 22 0.46 -9.52 -17.37
C VAL A 22 -0.95 -9.42 -16.78
N ILE A 23 -1.04 -8.86 -15.59
CA ILE A 23 -2.29 -8.70 -14.86
C ILE A 23 -2.48 -7.23 -14.55
N PHE A 24 -3.62 -6.68 -14.93
CA PHE A 24 -4.05 -5.34 -14.57
C PHE A 24 -5.06 -5.42 -13.45
N CYS A 25 -4.72 -4.81 -12.32
CA CYS A 25 -5.62 -4.63 -11.19
C CYS A 25 -6.20 -3.22 -11.24
N LEU A 26 -7.52 -3.10 -11.40
CA LEU A 26 -8.21 -1.83 -11.56
C LEU A 26 -8.94 -1.46 -10.28
N GLU A 27 -9.00 -0.15 -10.00
CA GLU A 27 -9.67 0.41 -8.83
C GLU A 27 -11.18 0.17 -8.85
N GLY A 28 -11.72 -0.14 -7.66
CA GLY A 28 -13.14 -0.12 -7.33
C GLY A 28 -13.41 0.76 -6.10
N ARG A 29 -14.62 0.65 -5.56
CA ARG A 29 -14.93 1.32 -4.28
C ARG A 29 -14.33 0.54 -3.14
N SER A 30 -13.53 1.18 -2.29
CA SER A 30 -12.91 0.53 -1.15
C SER A 30 -13.95 0.07 -0.11
N TRP A 31 -13.91 -1.21 0.28
CA TRP A 31 -14.63 -1.79 1.41
C TRP A 31 -14.25 -1.12 2.74
N ARG A 32 -13.05 -0.53 2.83
CA ARG A 32 -12.56 0.18 4.02
C ARG A 32 -13.45 1.34 4.44
N LYS A 33 -14.16 1.95 3.48
CA LYS A 33 -15.13 3.03 3.75
C LYS A 33 -16.32 2.56 4.59
N ASP A 34 -16.67 1.29 4.50
CA ASP A 34 -17.77 0.70 5.27
C ASP A 34 -17.34 0.41 6.73
N HIS A 35 -16.04 0.22 6.97
CA HIS A 35 -15.46 0.02 8.31
C HIS A 35 -14.99 1.31 8.98
N TYR A 36 -14.61 2.32 8.20
CA TYR A 36 -14.06 3.57 8.70
C TYR A 36 -14.49 4.74 7.82
N ALA A 37 -15.55 5.43 8.20
CA ALA A 37 -16.15 6.51 7.42
C ALA A 37 -15.17 7.65 7.01
N PRO A 38 -14.14 8.01 7.82
CA PRO A 38 -13.15 9.00 7.40
C PRO A 38 -12.22 8.56 6.26
N TYR A 39 -12.13 7.24 5.95
CA TYR A 39 -11.19 6.71 4.97
C TYR A 39 -11.32 7.39 3.60
N LYS A 40 -10.23 8.00 3.13
CA LYS A 40 -10.12 8.75 1.85
C LYS A 40 -11.17 9.86 1.68
N ARG A 41 -11.77 10.37 2.76
CA ARG A 41 -12.77 11.45 2.70
C ARG A 41 -12.17 12.75 2.17
N ASN A 42 -10.93 13.04 2.55
CA ASN A 42 -10.16 14.19 2.06
C ASN A 42 -10.06 14.24 0.53
N ARG A 43 -10.03 13.08 -0.15
CA ARG A 43 -9.98 13.04 -1.63
C ARG A 43 -11.25 13.59 -2.26
N LYS A 44 -12.42 13.34 -1.63
CA LYS A 44 -13.69 13.93 -2.08
C LYS A 44 -13.69 15.45 -1.88
N GLU A 45 -13.23 15.91 -0.73
CA GLU A 45 -13.12 17.34 -0.42
C GLU A 45 -12.18 18.06 -1.40
N MET A 46 -11.06 17.43 -1.79
CA MET A 46 -10.15 17.93 -2.82
C MET A 46 -10.81 17.97 -4.21
N ALA A 47 -11.56 16.93 -4.58
CA ALA A 47 -12.27 16.88 -5.85
C ALA A 47 -13.37 17.96 -5.94
N ASP A 48 -14.09 18.18 -4.84
CA ASP A 48 -15.13 19.20 -4.74
C ASP A 48 -14.53 20.64 -4.83
N ALA A 49 -13.26 20.81 -4.44
CA ALA A 49 -12.55 22.08 -4.48
C ALA A 49 -11.83 22.36 -5.82
N MET A 50 -11.87 21.46 -6.79
CA MET A 50 -11.26 21.65 -8.11
C MET A 50 -11.88 22.82 -8.86
N THR A 51 -11.05 23.57 -9.57
CA THR A 51 -11.49 24.58 -10.54
C THR A 51 -12.15 23.91 -11.76
N GLU A 52 -12.94 24.66 -12.52
CA GLU A 52 -13.59 24.12 -13.73
C GLU A 52 -12.55 23.58 -14.73
N LYS A 53 -11.42 24.26 -14.90
CA LYS A 53 -10.33 23.78 -15.75
C LYS A 53 -9.74 22.44 -15.29
N GLU A 54 -9.51 22.29 -13.99
CA GLU A 54 -9.01 21.02 -13.41
C GLU A 54 -10.04 19.90 -13.57
N LYS A 55 -11.33 20.19 -13.48
CA LYS A 55 -12.40 19.21 -13.73
C LYS A 55 -12.39 18.77 -15.19
N GLU A 56 -12.31 19.71 -16.15
CA GLU A 56 -12.22 19.38 -17.58
C GLU A 56 -10.98 18.50 -17.88
N GLU A 57 -9.80 18.88 -17.34
CA GLU A 57 -8.58 18.08 -17.50
C GLU A 57 -8.73 16.68 -16.89
N ASN A 58 -9.41 16.57 -15.76
CA ASN A 58 -9.69 15.31 -15.08
C ASN A 58 -10.67 14.42 -15.87
N GLU A 59 -11.71 15.00 -16.47
CA GLU A 59 -12.66 14.28 -17.35
C GLU A 59 -11.92 13.68 -18.54
N VAL A 60 -11.10 14.48 -19.25
CA VAL A 60 -10.28 13.99 -20.37
C VAL A 60 -9.34 12.86 -19.94
N PHE A 61 -8.75 12.96 -18.75
CA PHE A 61 -7.90 11.90 -18.21
C PHE A 61 -8.70 10.59 -18.01
N TRP A 62 -9.88 10.66 -17.42
CA TRP A 62 -10.71 9.47 -17.16
C TRP A 62 -11.25 8.86 -18.46
N GLU A 63 -11.64 9.65 -19.46
CA GLU A 63 -12.00 9.15 -20.79
C GLU A 63 -10.83 8.38 -21.43
N CYS A 64 -9.62 8.94 -21.41
CA CYS A 64 -8.42 8.24 -21.90
C CYS A 64 -8.11 6.96 -21.12
N TYR A 65 -8.37 6.97 -19.81
CA TYR A 65 -8.18 5.80 -18.95
C TYR A 65 -9.19 4.70 -19.28
N ASP A 66 -10.46 5.03 -19.44
CA ASP A 66 -11.51 4.08 -19.81
C ASP A 66 -11.25 3.47 -21.21
N ASP A 67 -10.88 4.29 -22.20
CA ASP A 67 -10.47 3.83 -23.53
C ASP A 67 -9.28 2.87 -23.45
N PHE A 68 -8.30 3.15 -22.58
CA PHE A 68 -7.18 2.26 -22.36
C PHE A 68 -7.62 0.93 -21.71
N CYS A 69 -8.47 0.97 -20.70
CA CYS A 69 -9.01 -0.22 -20.06
C CYS A 69 -9.79 -1.10 -21.05
N ASP A 70 -10.61 -0.50 -21.90
CA ASP A 70 -11.35 -1.21 -22.94
C ASP A 70 -10.42 -1.80 -24.00
N PHE A 71 -9.36 -1.07 -24.38
CA PHE A 71 -8.38 -1.57 -25.31
C PHE A 71 -7.64 -2.80 -24.75
N ILE A 72 -7.12 -2.74 -23.52
CA ILE A 72 -6.40 -3.89 -22.93
C ILE A 72 -7.30 -5.10 -22.77
N LYS A 73 -8.55 -4.89 -22.39
CA LYS A 73 -9.55 -5.95 -22.19
C LYS A 73 -9.96 -6.63 -23.49
N THR A 74 -10.10 -5.87 -24.60
CA THR A 74 -10.68 -6.36 -25.85
C THR A 74 -9.66 -6.68 -26.92
N LYS A 75 -8.46 -6.11 -26.88
CA LYS A 75 -7.43 -6.17 -27.93
C LYS A 75 -6.12 -6.83 -27.49
N THR A 76 -6.02 -7.29 -26.25
CA THR A 76 -4.83 -7.96 -25.74
C THR A 76 -5.21 -9.25 -25.00
N ASN A 77 -4.20 -10.07 -24.70
CA ASN A 77 -4.34 -11.29 -23.89
C ASN A 77 -4.02 -11.06 -22.41
N VAL A 78 -4.02 -9.83 -21.98
CA VAL A 78 -3.76 -9.45 -20.58
C VAL A 78 -4.97 -9.83 -19.71
N THR A 79 -4.72 -10.32 -18.52
CA THR A 79 -5.75 -10.51 -17.52
C THR A 79 -6.09 -9.17 -16.87
N VAL A 80 -7.36 -8.82 -16.84
CA VAL A 80 -7.87 -7.60 -16.19
C VAL A 80 -8.74 -7.98 -15.01
N LEU A 81 -8.30 -7.61 -13.81
CA LEU A 81 -9.03 -7.84 -12.56
C LEU A 81 -9.68 -6.53 -12.10
N ARG A 82 -10.95 -6.59 -11.79
CA ARG A 82 -11.72 -5.49 -11.21
C ARG A 82 -12.81 -6.03 -10.31
N ASN A 83 -12.90 -5.50 -9.12
CA ASN A 83 -14.00 -5.77 -8.19
C ASN A 83 -14.62 -4.45 -7.74
N ALA A 84 -15.94 -4.39 -7.63
CA ALA A 84 -16.66 -3.15 -7.30
C ALA A 84 -16.42 -2.66 -5.86
N ARG A 85 -15.98 -3.55 -4.96
CA ARG A 85 -15.83 -3.28 -3.52
C ARG A 85 -14.38 -3.21 -3.05
N THR A 86 -13.40 -3.44 -3.93
CA THR A 86 -11.98 -3.49 -3.56
C THR A 86 -11.16 -2.47 -4.34
N GLU A 87 -10.04 -2.08 -3.76
CA GLU A 87 -9.01 -1.28 -4.42
C GLU A 87 -8.07 -2.18 -5.23
N ALA A 88 -7.30 -1.59 -6.14
CA ALA A 88 -6.32 -2.33 -6.93
C ALA A 88 -5.30 -3.08 -6.06
N ASP A 89 -4.90 -2.47 -4.94
CA ASP A 89 -3.94 -3.06 -3.99
C ASP A 89 -4.47 -4.35 -3.34
N ASP A 90 -5.79 -4.41 -3.07
CA ASP A 90 -6.43 -5.62 -2.56
C ASP A 90 -6.37 -6.77 -3.57
N LEU A 91 -6.57 -6.44 -4.86
CA LEU A 91 -6.49 -7.41 -5.95
C LEU A 91 -5.05 -7.93 -6.13
N ILE A 92 -4.06 -7.02 -6.07
CA ILE A 92 -2.64 -7.38 -6.16
C ILE A 92 -2.26 -8.33 -5.02
N ALA A 93 -2.61 -7.97 -3.77
CA ALA A 93 -2.31 -8.80 -2.61
C ALA A 93 -2.98 -10.16 -2.71
N ARG A 94 -4.27 -10.20 -3.07
CA ARG A 94 -5.01 -11.45 -3.18
C ARG A 94 -4.49 -12.36 -4.29
N TRP A 95 -4.12 -11.78 -5.45
CA TRP A 95 -3.50 -12.54 -6.53
C TRP A 95 -2.19 -13.20 -6.08
N ILE A 96 -1.33 -12.47 -5.40
CA ILE A 96 -0.06 -12.98 -4.87
C ILE A 96 -0.31 -14.11 -3.87
N ASP A 97 -1.25 -13.94 -2.95
CA ASP A 97 -1.61 -14.94 -1.94
C ASP A 97 -2.14 -16.25 -2.56
N LYS A 98 -2.82 -16.15 -3.71
CA LYS A 98 -3.36 -17.32 -4.42
C LYS A 98 -2.35 -18.03 -5.32
N HIS A 99 -1.23 -17.38 -5.63
CA HIS A 99 -0.18 -17.91 -6.47
C HIS A 99 1.19 -17.90 -5.77
N PRO A 100 1.31 -18.54 -4.58
CA PRO A 100 2.49 -18.44 -3.72
C PRO A 100 3.77 -19.04 -4.34
N ASP A 101 3.63 -19.95 -5.29
CA ASP A 101 4.75 -20.65 -5.95
C ASP A 101 5.24 -19.87 -7.21
N GLU A 102 4.55 -18.81 -7.61
CA GLU A 102 4.90 -18.00 -8.77
C GLU A 102 5.79 -16.82 -8.37
N LYS A 103 6.55 -16.31 -9.36
CA LYS A 103 7.34 -15.08 -9.20
C LYS A 103 6.53 -13.89 -9.65
N HIS A 104 6.42 -12.88 -8.80
CA HIS A 104 5.64 -11.68 -9.04
C HIS A 104 6.52 -10.44 -9.16
N VAL A 105 6.19 -9.57 -10.11
CA VAL A 105 6.76 -8.23 -10.23
C VAL A 105 5.63 -7.22 -10.18
N ILE A 106 5.53 -6.49 -9.08
CA ILE A 106 4.58 -5.40 -8.92
C ILE A 106 5.14 -4.17 -9.63
N ILE A 107 4.42 -3.63 -10.62
CA ILE A 107 4.80 -2.39 -11.30
C ILE A 107 3.99 -1.26 -10.70
N SER A 108 4.56 -0.56 -9.75
CA SER A 108 3.89 0.55 -9.05
C SER A 108 4.88 1.47 -8.36
N THR A 109 4.50 2.74 -8.23
CA THR A 109 5.21 3.73 -7.40
C THR A 109 4.70 3.77 -5.96
N ASP A 110 3.60 3.06 -5.68
CA ASP A 110 2.98 3.07 -4.36
C ASP A 110 3.83 2.31 -3.33
N LYS A 111 4.13 3.01 -2.23
CA LYS A 111 4.95 2.46 -1.15
C LYS A 111 4.19 1.47 -0.26
N ASP A 112 2.87 1.50 -0.31
CA ASP A 112 2.05 0.58 0.48
C ASP A 112 2.22 -0.86 0.01
N LEU A 113 2.46 -1.05 -1.28
CA LEU A 113 2.78 -2.35 -1.86
C LEU A 113 4.15 -2.91 -1.45
N ASN A 114 5.03 -2.10 -0.84
CA ASN A 114 6.30 -2.60 -0.29
C ASN A 114 6.07 -3.69 0.77
N GLN A 115 4.92 -3.71 1.43
CA GLN A 115 4.57 -4.73 2.42
C GLN A 115 4.39 -6.13 1.82
N LEU A 116 4.18 -6.22 0.50
CA LEU A 116 4.01 -7.48 -0.22
C LEU A 116 5.32 -8.10 -0.70
N VAL A 117 6.44 -7.39 -0.55
CA VAL A 117 7.74 -7.88 -1.03
C VAL A 117 8.20 -9.09 -0.22
N ALA A 118 8.56 -10.15 -0.93
CA ALA A 118 8.98 -11.43 -0.39
C ALA A 118 10.05 -12.07 -1.28
N SER A 119 10.48 -13.28 -0.99
CA SER A 119 11.49 -14.00 -1.80
C SER A 119 11.05 -14.22 -3.26
N ASN A 120 9.74 -14.34 -3.49
CA ASN A 120 9.13 -14.51 -4.81
C ASN A 120 8.40 -13.25 -5.33
N VAL A 121 8.40 -12.15 -4.56
CA VAL A 121 7.70 -10.90 -4.91
C VAL A 121 8.67 -9.73 -4.87
N LYS A 122 8.78 -9.00 -5.98
CA LYS A 122 9.53 -7.75 -6.05
C LYS A 122 8.64 -6.61 -6.57
N GLN A 123 9.00 -5.37 -6.26
CA GLN A 123 8.31 -4.18 -6.74
C GLN A 123 9.25 -3.33 -7.57
N TYR A 124 8.82 -2.95 -8.76
CA TYR A 124 9.52 -2.03 -9.65
C TYR A 124 8.84 -0.68 -9.69
N ASN A 125 9.60 0.37 -9.44
CA ASN A 125 9.18 1.75 -9.59
C ASN A 125 9.70 2.30 -10.92
N GLY A 126 8.82 2.46 -11.90
CA GLY A 126 9.17 2.93 -13.23
C GLY A 126 9.60 4.40 -13.30
N VAL A 127 9.28 5.22 -12.31
CA VAL A 127 9.69 6.64 -12.25
C VAL A 127 11.15 6.77 -11.81
N THR A 128 11.53 6.03 -10.77
CA THR A 128 12.91 6.03 -10.26
C THR A 128 13.80 4.98 -10.91
N GLU A 129 13.23 4.09 -11.72
CA GLU A 129 13.85 2.93 -12.33
C GLU A 129 14.57 2.05 -11.28
N THR A 130 13.93 1.86 -10.11
CA THR A 130 14.48 1.06 -9.02
C THR A 130 13.59 -0.13 -8.73
N THR A 131 14.22 -1.24 -8.32
CA THR A 131 13.54 -2.47 -7.91
C THR A 131 13.78 -2.71 -6.43
N LEU A 132 12.70 -2.91 -5.67
CA LEU A 132 12.74 -3.41 -4.31
C LEU A 132 12.56 -4.93 -4.33
N THR A 133 13.47 -5.63 -3.68
CA THR A 133 13.43 -7.07 -3.43
C THR A 133 13.53 -7.35 -1.93
N HIS A 134 13.39 -8.60 -1.51
CA HIS A 134 13.61 -9.01 -0.11
C HIS A 134 15.08 -8.82 0.36
N GLU A 135 16.02 -8.63 -0.57
CA GLU A 135 17.44 -8.40 -0.26
C GLU A 135 17.77 -6.89 -0.15
N GLY A 136 16.98 -6.02 -0.75
CA GLY A 136 17.20 -4.58 -0.75
C GLY A 136 16.75 -3.88 -2.02
N TRP A 137 17.30 -2.70 -2.24
CA TRP A 137 16.98 -1.85 -3.38
C TRP A 137 18.07 -1.89 -4.43
N PHE A 138 17.66 -2.02 -5.69
CA PHE A 138 18.54 -2.12 -6.84
C PHE A 138 18.17 -1.09 -7.92
N ASP A 139 19.17 -0.57 -8.62
CA ASP A 139 18.97 0.27 -9.78
C ASP A 139 18.62 -0.58 -11.04
N LYS A 140 18.36 0.07 -12.16
CA LYS A 140 18.02 -0.61 -13.43
C LYS A 140 19.14 -1.49 -13.99
N LYS A 141 20.38 -1.34 -13.51
CA LYS A 141 21.53 -2.15 -13.89
C LYS A 141 21.76 -3.33 -12.94
N GLY A 142 20.92 -3.45 -11.91
CA GLY A 142 21.07 -4.47 -10.88
C GLY A 142 22.11 -4.13 -9.81
N ASN A 143 22.63 -2.89 -9.76
CA ASN A 143 23.51 -2.49 -8.68
C ASN A 143 22.72 -2.10 -7.44
N PRO A 144 23.23 -2.41 -6.22
CA PRO A 144 22.58 -1.96 -4.99
C PRO A 144 22.48 -0.44 -4.92
N VAL A 145 21.31 0.07 -4.59
CA VAL A 145 21.10 1.50 -4.31
C VAL A 145 21.74 1.84 -2.97
N ILE A 146 22.62 2.84 -2.96
CA ILE A 146 23.32 3.25 -1.74
C ILE A 146 22.46 4.23 -0.95
N ASP A 147 22.22 3.91 0.33
CA ASP A 147 21.61 4.83 1.29
C ASP A 147 22.61 5.92 1.65
N LYS A 148 22.20 7.19 1.45
CA LYS A 148 23.08 8.35 1.65
C LYS A 148 23.47 8.55 3.12
N LYS A 149 22.64 8.11 4.07
CA LYS A 149 22.89 8.25 5.51
C LYS A 149 23.75 7.10 6.03
N LEU A 150 23.43 5.88 5.61
CA LEU A 150 24.16 4.69 6.03
C LEU A 150 25.47 4.50 5.28
N LYS A 151 25.63 5.14 4.11
CA LYS A 151 26.77 4.96 3.17
C LYS A 151 26.99 3.49 2.82
N ALA A 152 25.92 2.72 2.76
CA ALA A 152 25.88 1.29 2.51
C ALA A 152 24.70 0.95 1.60
N PRO A 153 24.62 -0.27 1.02
CA PRO A 153 23.44 -0.74 0.30
C PRO A 153 22.16 -0.52 1.13
N ARG A 154 21.13 0.06 0.49
CA ARG A 154 19.86 0.31 1.13
C ARG A 154 19.15 -1.02 1.40
N PRO A 155 18.92 -1.39 2.67
CA PRO A 155 18.33 -2.67 3.00
C PRO A 155 16.85 -2.74 2.57
N ALA A 156 16.35 -3.97 2.41
CA ALA A 156 14.91 -4.18 2.32
C ALA A 156 14.23 -3.73 3.62
N PRO A 157 13.02 -3.16 3.54
CA PRO A 157 12.24 -2.88 4.73
C PRO A 157 11.75 -4.18 5.38
N ASP A 158 11.63 -4.18 6.69
CA ASP A 158 10.84 -5.20 7.40
C ASP A 158 9.35 -4.96 7.09
N THR A 159 8.72 -5.90 6.40
CA THR A 159 7.33 -5.75 5.93
C THR A 159 6.33 -5.73 7.08
N GLU A 160 6.56 -6.50 8.15
CA GLU A 160 5.73 -6.43 9.36
C GLU A 160 5.88 -5.08 10.06
N TRP A 161 7.10 -4.51 10.07
CA TRP A 161 7.33 -3.18 10.61
C TRP A 161 6.60 -2.09 9.83
N LEU A 162 6.58 -2.16 8.50
CA LEU A 162 5.87 -1.17 7.67
C LEU A 162 4.38 -1.11 8.05
N VAL A 163 3.73 -2.26 8.16
CA VAL A 163 2.32 -2.35 8.55
C VAL A 163 2.11 -1.85 9.98
N PHE A 164 2.95 -2.29 10.92
CA PHE A 164 2.86 -1.87 12.32
C PHE A 164 3.05 -0.36 12.49
N GLU A 165 4.11 0.20 11.89
CA GLU A 165 4.40 1.63 11.98
C GLU A 165 3.26 2.46 11.38
N LYS A 166 2.75 2.06 10.22
CA LYS A 166 1.64 2.74 9.55
C LYS A 166 0.33 2.63 10.36
N ALA A 167 0.02 1.47 10.93
CA ALA A 167 -1.15 1.31 11.79
C ALA A 167 -1.08 2.19 13.06
N MET A 168 0.12 2.34 13.63
CA MET A 168 0.33 3.19 14.81
C MET A 168 0.32 4.68 14.50
N ARG A 169 0.96 5.10 13.41
CA ARG A 169 1.07 6.52 13.05
C ARG A 169 -0.12 7.05 12.26
N GLY A 170 -0.92 6.16 11.70
CA GLY A 170 -1.94 6.49 10.72
C GLY A 170 -1.36 6.84 9.34
N ASP A 171 -2.23 7.27 8.45
CA ASP A 171 -1.91 7.71 7.11
C ASP A 171 -2.72 8.96 6.73
N PRO A 172 -2.12 10.16 6.75
CA PRO A 172 -2.82 11.38 6.36
C PRO A 172 -3.31 11.38 4.91
N SER A 173 -2.63 10.66 3.99
CA SER A 173 -3.03 10.59 2.58
C SER A 173 -4.35 9.86 2.38
N ASP A 174 -4.61 8.86 3.23
CA ASP A 174 -5.84 8.06 3.26
C ASP A 174 -6.80 8.47 4.40
N ASN A 175 -6.47 9.58 5.09
CA ASN A 175 -7.25 10.10 6.21
C ASN A 175 -7.44 9.08 7.34
N ILE A 176 -6.39 8.30 7.62
CA ILE A 176 -6.33 7.37 8.74
C ILE A 176 -5.63 8.06 9.91
N PHE A 177 -6.33 8.25 11.02
CA PHE A 177 -5.77 8.90 12.19
C PHE A 177 -4.81 7.99 12.95
N SER A 178 -3.78 8.61 13.58
CA SER A 178 -2.83 7.90 14.44
C SER A 178 -3.54 7.18 15.59
N ALA A 179 -3.15 5.94 15.86
CA ALA A 179 -3.60 5.21 17.04
C ALA A 179 -3.04 5.82 18.34
N TYR A 180 -1.84 6.41 18.27
CA TYR A 180 -1.22 7.11 19.40
C TYR A 180 -0.45 8.33 18.91
N PRO A 181 -1.08 9.52 18.88
CA PRO A 181 -0.44 10.76 18.42
C PRO A 181 0.82 11.06 19.22
N GLY A 182 1.87 11.50 18.50
CA GLY A 182 3.15 11.85 19.11
C GLY A 182 4.00 10.68 19.60
N VAL A 183 3.64 9.43 19.32
CA VAL A 183 4.49 8.27 19.63
C VAL A 183 5.83 8.36 18.88
N ARG A 184 6.92 8.05 19.55
CA ARG A 184 8.27 8.08 18.97
C ARG A 184 8.64 6.73 18.37
N THR A 185 9.46 6.75 17.33
CA THR A 185 10.01 5.52 16.75
C THR A 185 10.84 4.76 17.78
N LYS A 186 11.76 5.45 18.47
CA LYS A 186 12.55 4.91 19.57
C LYS A 186 12.13 5.55 20.88
N GLY A 187 11.97 4.74 21.90
CA GLY A 187 11.60 5.20 23.24
C GLY A 187 12.69 6.00 23.93
N THR A 188 12.36 6.44 25.13
CA THR A 188 13.27 7.11 26.06
C THR A 188 13.30 6.32 27.37
N LYS A 189 14.14 6.75 28.33
CA LYS A 189 14.19 6.10 29.66
C LYS A 189 12.80 5.92 30.31
N ASN A 190 11.88 6.85 30.04
CA ASN A 190 10.55 6.90 30.71
C ASN A 190 9.36 6.67 29.77
N LYS A 191 9.59 6.47 28.45
CA LYS A 191 8.52 6.28 27.46
C LYS A 191 8.92 5.23 26.45
N ILE A 192 8.08 4.23 26.27
CA ILE A 192 8.24 3.19 25.27
C ILE A 192 7.96 3.79 23.89
N GLY A 193 8.79 3.47 22.91
CA GLY A 193 8.59 3.81 21.51
C GLY A 193 8.07 2.63 20.70
N LEU A 194 7.90 2.86 19.40
CA LEU A 194 7.40 1.84 18.49
C LEU A 194 8.36 0.66 18.33
N GLN A 195 9.68 0.91 18.33
CA GLN A 195 10.68 -0.15 18.14
C GLN A 195 10.66 -1.16 19.28
N GLU A 196 10.59 -0.67 20.52
CA GLU A 196 10.55 -1.52 21.70
C GLU A 196 9.26 -2.34 21.75
N ALA A 197 8.11 -1.73 21.45
CA ALA A 197 6.84 -2.43 21.40
C ALA A 197 6.79 -3.46 20.26
N PHE A 198 7.30 -3.10 19.07
CA PHE A 198 7.35 -4.01 17.93
C PHE A 198 8.23 -5.24 18.19
N ALA A 199 9.38 -5.04 18.83
CA ALA A 199 10.27 -6.13 19.20
C ALA A 199 9.58 -7.15 20.13
N ASP A 200 8.67 -6.66 21.00
CA ASP A 200 7.96 -7.44 22.02
C ASP A 200 6.56 -7.95 21.54
N ARG A 201 6.18 -7.69 20.28
CA ARG A 201 4.83 -7.93 19.76
C ARG A 201 4.38 -9.38 19.78
N LYS A 202 5.31 -10.31 19.56
CA LYS A 202 5.02 -11.75 19.49
C LYS A 202 4.69 -12.33 20.86
N GLU A 203 5.43 -11.92 21.87
CA GLU A 203 5.27 -12.35 23.26
C GLU A 203 4.20 -11.54 24.00
N LYS A 204 3.78 -10.39 23.43
CA LYS A 204 2.90 -9.42 24.08
C LYS A 204 3.36 -9.07 25.51
N GLY A 205 4.67 -8.89 25.66
CA GLY A 205 5.31 -8.63 26.94
C GLY A 205 5.08 -7.22 27.45
N TYR A 206 5.97 -6.77 28.36
CA TYR A 206 5.80 -5.49 29.05
C TYR A 206 5.77 -4.28 28.12
N THR A 207 6.66 -4.21 27.13
CA THR A 207 6.75 -3.03 26.25
C THR A 207 5.58 -2.95 25.30
N TRP A 208 5.13 -4.07 24.74
CA TRP A 208 3.91 -4.16 23.96
C TRP A 208 2.69 -3.72 24.76
N ASN A 209 2.47 -4.34 25.91
CA ASN A 209 1.30 -4.04 26.73
C ASN A 209 1.29 -2.60 27.24
N ASN A 210 2.44 -2.05 27.62
CA ASN A 210 2.53 -0.66 28.08
C ASN A 210 2.08 0.32 26.97
N LEU A 211 2.47 0.07 25.70
CA LEU A 211 2.03 0.90 24.59
C LEU A 211 0.55 0.67 24.28
N MET A 212 0.13 -0.58 24.10
CA MET A 212 -1.22 -0.91 23.62
C MET A 212 -2.33 -0.65 24.63
N LEU A 213 -2.06 -0.76 25.94
CA LEU A 213 -3.02 -0.46 26.99
C LEU A 213 -3.07 1.03 27.35
N SER A 214 -2.24 1.85 26.71
CA SER A 214 -2.26 3.30 26.88
C SER A 214 -3.57 3.90 26.37
N LYS A 215 -3.94 5.03 26.96
CA LYS A 215 -5.08 5.85 26.56
C LYS A 215 -4.62 7.27 26.30
N TRP A 216 -5.35 7.97 25.46
CA TRP A 216 -5.15 9.39 25.22
C TRP A 216 -6.48 10.07 24.95
N VAL A 217 -6.52 11.39 25.09
CA VAL A 217 -7.73 12.20 24.90
C VAL A 217 -7.47 13.14 23.73
N ASP A 218 -8.39 13.20 22.77
CA ASP A 218 -8.31 14.11 21.63
C ASP A 218 -8.77 15.53 22.00
N HIS A 219 -8.73 16.43 21.02
CA HIS A 219 -9.08 17.85 21.21
C HIS A 219 -10.56 18.08 21.52
N ASP A 220 -11.42 17.10 21.20
CA ASP A 220 -12.86 17.13 21.52
C ASP A 220 -13.18 16.51 22.89
N GLY A 221 -12.15 16.06 23.61
CA GLY A 221 -12.28 15.44 24.93
C GLY A 221 -12.68 13.96 24.89
N LYS A 222 -12.64 13.32 23.74
CA LYS A 222 -12.93 11.90 23.59
C LYS A 222 -11.72 11.05 23.98
N GLU A 223 -11.96 10.07 24.86
CA GLU A 223 -10.94 9.07 25.22
C GLU A 223 -10.77 8.04 24.10
N HIS A 224 -9.52 7.78 23.74
CA HIS A 224 -9.08 6.76 22.79
C HIS A 224 -8.25 5.69 23.49
N ARG A 225 -8.41 4.45 23.07
CA ARG A 225 -7.61 3.32 23.50
C ARG A 225 -6.67 2.92 22.37
N VAL A 226 -5.38 2.91 22.63
CA VAL A 226 -4.36 2.67 21.60
C VAL A 226 -4.56 1.35 20.89
N LEU A 227 -4.86 0.27 21.62
CA LEU A 227 -5.10 -1.05 21.01
C LEU A 227 -6.27 -1.04 20.03
N GLU A 228 -7.40 -0.45 20.41
CA GLU A 228 -8.60 -0.42 19.57
C GLU A 228 -8.35 0.38 18.28
N ASP A 229 -7.71 1.54 18.41
CA ASP A 229 -7.35 2.37 17.25
C ASP A 229 -6.27 1.70 16.39
N TYR A 230 -5.31 0.98 16.98
CA TYR A 230 -4.30 0.21 16.27
C TYR A 230 -4.93 -0.95 15.46
N GLU A 231 -5.82 -1.72 16.07
CA GLU A 231 -6.49 -2.85 15.39
C GLU A 231 -7.35 -2.36 14.23
N ARG A 232 -8.11 -1.27 14.43
CA ARG A 232 -8.84 -0.60 13.36
C ARG A 232 -7.91 -0.17 12.23
N ASN A 233 -6.82 0.53 12.55
CA ASN A 233 -5.88 1.01 11.54
C ASN A 233 -5.18 -0.13 10.84
N ARG A 234 -4.80 -1.18 11.56
CA ARG A 234 -4.22 -2.39 10.98
C ARG A 234 -5.14 -3.01 9.93
N LEU A 235 -6.42 -3.13 10.23
CA LEU A 235 -7.40 -3.62 9.26
C LEU A 235 -7.41 -2.78 7.97
N LEU A 236 -7.19 -1.46 8.07
CA LEU A 236 -7.22 -0.54 6.93
C LEU A 236 -5.93 -0.55 6.10
N VAL A 237 -4.77 -0.79 6.73
CA VAL A 237 -3.46 -0.65 6.07
C VAL A 237 -2.79 -1.97 5.70
N ASP A 238 -3.15 -3.07 6.37
CA ASP A 238 -2.59 -4.40 6.13
C ASP A 238 -3.32 -5.06 4.95
N LEU A 239 -2.65 -5.21 3.83
CA LEU A 239 -3.23 -5.77 2.60
C LEU A 239 -3.57 -7.26 2.72
N HIS A 240 -3.01 -7.98 3.70
CA HIS A 240 -3.36 -9.36 4.01
C HIS A 240 -4.55 -9.49 4.99
N ALA A 241 -4.94 -8.39 5.65
CA ALA A 241 -6.02 -8.36 6.64
C ALA A 241 -7.42 -8.12 6.02
N GLN A 242 -7.59 -8.38 4.75
CA GLN A 242 -8.89 -8.26 4.09
C GLN A 242 -9.95 -9.12 4.81
N PRO A 243 -11.17 -8.60 5.03
CA PRO A 243 -12.27 -9.39 5.60
C PRO A 243 -12.54 -10.65 4.78
N GLU A 244 -12.91 -11.75 5.45
CA GLU A 244 -13.11 -13.04 4.78
C GLU A 244 -14.14 -12.97 3.66
N ALA A 245 -15.25 -12.24 3.87
CA ALA A 245 -16.27 -12.03 2.83
C ALA A 245 -15.70 -11.30 1.57
N ILE A 246 -14.69 -10.44 1.74
CA ILE A 246 -14.01 -9.80 0.60
C ILE A 246 -13.10 -10.80 -0.09
N LYS A 247 -12.36 -11.62 0.65
CA LYS A 247 -11.51 -12.67 0.07
C LYS A 247 -12.31 -13.68 -0.72
N GLU A 248 -13.45 -14.14 -0.19
CA GLU A 248 -14.37 -15.05 -0.87
C GLU A 248 -14.91 -14.45 -2.17
N GLU A 249 -15.24 -13.14 -2.18
CA GLU A 249 -15.68 -12.41 -3.37
C GLU A 249 -14.57 -12.30 -4.42
N LEU A 250 -13.33 -12.12 -4.00
CA LEU A 250 -12.16 -12.01 -4.89
C LEU A 250 -11.71 -13.36 -5.46
N ASP A 251 -12.09 -14.45 -4.82
CA ASP A 251 -11.73 -15.82 -5.22
C ASP A 251 -12.67 -16.40 -6.31
N GLN A 252 -13.73 -15.70 -6.67
CA GLN A 252 -14.71 -16.09 -7.70
C GLN A 252 -14.27 -15.65 -9.10
#